data_15b36325e6c8ae4cb5947856ed501296
#
_entry.id   15b36325e6c8ae4cb5947856ed501296
#
_cell.length_a   1.000
_cell.length_b   1.000
_cell.length_c   1.000
_cell.angle_alpha   90.00
_cell.angle_beta   90.00
_cell.angle_gamma   90.00
#
_symmetry.space_group_name_H-M   'P 1'
#
loop_
_entity.id
_entity.type
_entity.pdbx_description
1 polymer ?
#
loop_
_entity_poly.entity_id
_entity_poly.type
_entity_poly.pdbx_seq_one_letter_code
_entity_poly.pdbx_strand_id
1 'polypeptide(L)'
;METIGRNDACWCGSGKKYKKCHCHFDEKLKELQQEGHIIPSHDMIKTPEQIEKIKESGKINIAVLDYVAEHIKAGVTTQQIDDWVYEQTTSRGAIPAPLNYEGFPKSVCTSVNDQVCHGIPSEDVVLQEGDIINVDVSTIYHGYFSDSSRMFCIGEVSEEKKKLVDVTKECVEIGLENVKPWALLGDMGHAVHMHAVENGYTVVKEIGGHGVGLQFHEDPYVSYVSEPGTGMVMAPGMMFTIEPMVNMGTDEFYVDKVDEWQIYTEDGKPSAQWEVQVLVTEDGYELIAY
;
A
#
# COMPACT_ATOMS: atom_id res chain seq x y z
N MET A 1 22.70 -14.69 2.57
CA MET A 1 22.23 -15.56 1.45
C MET A 1 22.97 -16.88 1.47
N GLU A 2 22.28 -18.00 1.26
CA GLU A 2 22.92 -19.32 1.12
C GLU A 2 23.82 -19.37 -0.13
N THR A 3 24.93 -20.10 -0.04
CA THR A 3 25.86 -20.23 -1.16
C THR A 3 25.35 -21.29 -2.13
N ILE A 4 24.78 -20.87 -3.26
CA ILE A 4 24.27 -21.75 -4.32
C ILE A 4 25.36 -21.95 -5.38
N GLY A 5 25.63 -23.21 -5.75
CA GLY A 5 26.57 -23.52 -6.81
C GLY A 5 26.05 -23.11 -8.20
N ARG A 6 26.93 -22.60 -9.07
CA ARG A 6 26.55 -22.11 -10.43
C ARG A 6 25.78 -23.14 -11.27
N ASN A 7 25.91 -24.44 -11.01
CA ASN A 7 25.23 -25.51 -11.75
C ASN A 7 24.00 -26.07 -11.03
N ASP A 8 23.76 -25.66 -9.79
CA ASP A 8 22.61 -26.09 -8.99
C ASP A 8 21.30 -25.50 -9.53
N ALA A 9 20.16 -26.03 -9.07
CA ALA A 9 18.87 -25.44 -9.36
C ALA A 9 18.77 -24.03 -8.76
N CYS A 10 18.16 -23.09 -9.49
CA CYS A 10 17.97 -21.73 -9.00
C CYS A 10 16.98 -21.71 -7.84
N TRP A 11 17.21 -20.86 -6.85
CA TRP A 11 16.37 -20.66 -5.68
C TRP A 11 14.92 -20.26 -6.02
N CYS A 12 14.70 -19.64 -7.18
CA CYS A 12 13.35 -19.20 -7.60
C CYS A 12 12.42 -20.34 -8.05
N GLY A 13 12.85 -21.60 -7.97
CA GLY A 13 12.00 -22.76 -8.35
C GLY A 13 11.78 -22.95 -9.85
N SER A 14 12.39 -22.13 -10.73
CA SER A 14 12.21 -22.21 -12.20
C SER A 14 12.73 -23.49 -12.86
N GLY A 15 13.45 -24.33 -12.12
CA GLY A 15 14.15 -25.51 -12.64
C GLY A 15 15.38 -25.19 -13.50
N LYS A 16 15.68 -23.93 -13.76
CA LYS A 16 16.90 -23.51 -14.50
C LYS A 16 18.13 -23.60 -13.59
N LYS A 17 19.30 -23.82 -14.19
CA LYS A 17 20.55 -23.71 -13.46
C LYS A 17 20.76 -22.27 -12.99
N TYR A 18 21.23 -22.09 -11.76
CA TYR A 18 21.46 -20.78 -11.13
C TYR A 18 22.25 -19.80 -12.02
N LYS A 19 23.35 -20.25 -12.64
CA LYS A 19 24.15 -19.42 -13.57
C LYS A 19 23.40 -18.91 -14.81
N LYS A 20 22.25 -19.50 -15.13
CA LYS A 20 21.39 -19.12 -16.28
C LYS A 20 20.08 -18.46 -15.82
N CYS A 21 19.97 -18.13 -14.54
CA CYS A 21 18.80 -17.55 -13.92
C CYS A 21 19.22 -16.35 -13.07
N HIS A 22 19.32 -16.50 -11.76
CA HIS A 22 19.54 -15.38 -10.84
C HIS A 22 21.01 -15.16 -10.41
N CYS A 23 22.01 -15.79 -11.06
CA CYS A 23 23.42 -15.60 -10.67
C CYS A 23 23.87 -14.13 -10.76
N HIS A 24 23.53 -13.45 -11.86
CA HIS A 24 23.88 -12.02 -12.02
C HIS A 24 23.07 -11.11 -11.10
N PHE A 25 21.81 -11.47 -10.83
CA PHE A 25 20.96 -10.76 -9.86
C PHE A 25 21.59 -10.80 -8.45
N ASP A 26 22.01 -11.99 -8.00
CA ASP A 26 22.67 -12.14 -6.70
C ASP A 26 24.07 -11.53 -6.65
N GLU A 27 24.81 -11.54 -7.77
CA GLU A 27 26.08 -10.83 -7.91
C GLU A 27 25.87 -9.33 -7.71
N LYS A 28 24.82 -8.75 -8.32
CA LYS A 28 24.46 -7.33 -8.15
C LYS A 28 24.04 -6.99 -6.71
N LEU A 29 23.22 -7.83 -6.08
CA LEU A 29 22.87 -7.64 -4.66
C LEU A 29 24.10 -7.66 -3.75
N LYS A 30 25.07 -8.57 -4.01
CA LYS A 30 26.33 -8.63 -3.23
C LYS A 30 27.19 -7.40 -3.41
N GLU A 31 27.27 -6.84 -4.62
CA GLU A 31 27.99 -5.59 -4.88
C GLU A 31 27.38 -4.47 -4.03
N LEU A 32 26.06 -4.28 -4.09
CA LEU A 32 25.33 -3.26 -3.31
C LEU A 32 25.48 -3.47 -1.80
N GLN A 33 25.47 -4.73 -1.34
CA GLN A 33 25.73 -5.04 0.07
C GLN A 33 27.16 -4.66 0.50
N GLN A 34 28.17 -4.86 -0.37
CA GLN A 34 29.54 -4.45 -0.09
C GLN A 34 29.71 -2.93 -0.07
N GLU A 35 28.88 -2.21 -0.81
CA GLU A 35 28.78 -0.74 -0.77
C GLU A 35 28.07 -0.22 0.49
N GLY A 36 27.51 -1.12 1.31
CA GLY A 36 26.87 -0.81 2.59
C GLY A 36 25.36 -0.69 2.54
N HIS A 37 24.71 -1.02 1.42
CA HIS A 37 23.26 -0.96 1.29
C HIS A 37 22.58 -2.17 1.92
N ILE A 38 21.36 -1.95 2.42
CA ILE A 38 20.44 -3.01 2.84
C ILE A 38 19.85 -3.65 1.58
N ILE A 39 19.99 -4.95 1.43
CA ILE A 39 19.50 -5.70 0.28
C ILE A 39 18.32 -6.59 0.68
N PRO A 40 17.35 -6.83 -0.24
CA PRO A 40 16.26 -7.76 0.03
C PRO A 40 16.76 -9.21 0.15
N SER A 41 16.04 -10.01 0.91
CA SER A 41 16.19 -11.47 0.91
C SER A 41 15.43 -12.09 -0.28
N HIS A 42 15.73 -13.35 -0.62
CA HIS A 42 15.13 -14.01 -1.78
C HIS A 42 13.61 -14.22 -1.66
N ASP A 43 13.07 -14.34 -0.45
CA ASP A 43 11.65 -14.48 -0.17
C ASP A 43 10.84 -13.20 -0.48
N MET A 44 11.48 -12.03 -0.50
CA MET A 44 10.86 -10.79 -0.97
C MET A 44 10.72 -10.72 -2.49
N ILE A 45 11.45 -11.57 -3.24
CA ILE A 45 11.46 -11.57 -4.70
C ILE A 45 10.41 -12.55 -5.22
N LYS A 46 9.33 -12.03 -5.78
CA LYS A 46 8.24 -12.83 -6.31
C LYS A 46 8.64 -13.53 -7.62
N THR A 47 8.31 -14.79 -7.72
CA THR A 47 8.50 -15.54 -8.97
C THR A 47 7.49 -15.09 -10.04
N PRO A 48 7.75 -15.30 -11.34
CA PRO A 48 6.80 -14.96 -12.39
C PRO A 48 5.40 -15.58 -12.18
N GLU A 49 5.31 -16.80 -11.66
CA GLU A 49 4.05 -17.45 -11.36
C GLU A 49 3.30 -16.74 -10.23
N GLN A 50 4.00 -16.39 -9.16
CA GLN A 50 3.43 -15.61 -8.03
C GLN A 50 2.93 -14.25 -8.49
N ILE A 51 3.74 -13.53 -9.31
CA ILE A 51 3.38 -12.24 -9.88
C ILE A 51 2.04 -12.33 -10.64
N GLU A 52 1.87 -13.30 -11.54
CA GLU A 52 0.63 -13.44 -12.29
C GLU A 52 -0.57 -13.74 -11.37
N LYS A 53 -0.38 -14.53 -10.30
CA LYS A 53 -1.44 -14.81 -9.32
C LYS A 53 -1.81 -13.58 -8.48
N ILE A 54 -0.82 -12.79 -8.10
CA ILE A 54 -1.06 -11.52 -7.38
C ILE A 54 -1.81 -10.54 -8.28
N LYS A 55 -1.46 -10.46 -9.58
CA LYS A 55 -2.20 -9.66 -10.57
C LYS A 55 -3.66 -10.09 -10.73
N GLU A 56 -3.96 -11.39 -10.62
CA GLU A 56 -5.35 -11.86 -10.62
C GLU A 56 -6.11 -11.32 -9.41
N SER A 57 -5.50 -11.30 -8.22
CA SER A 57 -6.06 -10.66 -7.02
C SER A 57 -6.23 -9.15 -7.20
N GLY A 58 -5.22 -8.46 -7.74
CA GLY A 58 -5.26 -7.02 -8.00
C GLY A 58 -6.39 -6.57 -8.92
N LYS A 59 -6.71 -7.37 -9.94
CA LYS A 59 -7.86 -7.09 -10.82
C LYS A 59 -9.19 -7.13 -10.08
N ILE A 60 -9.33 -8.03 -9.10
CA ILE A 60 -10.53 -8.11 -8.27
C ILE A 60 -10.58 -6.89 -7.34
N ASN A 61 -9.48 -6.55 -6.70
CA ASN A 61 -9.34 -5.39 -5.83
C ASN A 61 -9.77 -4.10 -6.54
N ILE A 62 -9.23 -3.83 -7.73
CA ILE A 62 -9.58 -2.68 -8.56
C ILE A 62 -11.07 -2.67 -8.88
N ALA A 63 -11.64 -3.82 -9.30
CA ALA A 63 -13.06 -3.90 -9.64
C ALA A 63 -13.98 -3.66 -8.44
N VAL A 64 -13.54 -3.98 -7.22
CA VAL A 64 -14.27 -3.69 -5.98
C VAL A 64 -14.24 -2.19 -5.70
N LEU A 65 -13.07 -1.54 -5.78
CA LEU A 65 -12.95 -0.09 -5.63
C LEU A 65 -13.72 0.69 -6.69
N ASP A 66 -13.74 0.21 -7.94
CA ASP A 66 -14.54 0.79 -9.01
C ASP A 66 -16.03 0.74 -8.69
N TYR A 67 -16.52 -0.39 -8.15
CA TYR A 67 -17.90 -0.50 -7.70
C TYR A 67 -18.21 0.49 -6.57
N VAL A 68 -17.32 0.63 -5.59
CA VAL A 68 -17.48 1.63 -4.52
C VAL A 68 -17.55 3.04 -5.11
N ALA A 69 -16.67 3.38 -6.04
CA ALA A 69 -16.61 4.69 -6.69
C ALA A 69 -17.92 5.06 -7.41
N GLU A 70 -18.63 4.08 -7.98
CA GLU A 70 -19.91 4.29 -8.66
C GLU A 70 -21.09 4.52 -7.69
N HIS A 71 -20.97 4.11 -6.42
CA HIS A 71 -22.10 4.08 -5.48
C HIS A 71 -21.94 5.00 -4.27
N ILE A 72 -20.70 5.37 -3.93
CA ILE A 72 -20.41 6.20 -2.75
C ILE A 72 -20.94 7.62 -2.92
N LYS A 73 -21.66 8.13 -1.90
CA LYS A 73 -22.24 9.48 -1.88
C LYS A 73 -22.73 9.83 -0.48
N ALA A 74 -23.13 11.09 -0.28
CA ALA A 74 -23.80 11.51 0.96
C ALA A 74 -25.03 10.66 1.26
N GLY A 75 -25.24 10.33 2.53
CA GLY A 75 -26.31 9.47 3.03
C GLY A 75 -25.98 7.97 3.05
N VAL A 76 -24.87 7.54 2.46
CA VAL A 76 -24.37 6.17 2.58
C VAL A 76 -23.69 5.99 3.93
N THR A 77 -23.93 4.87 4.62
CA THR A 77 -23.20 4.52 5.83
C THR A 77 -21.89 3.81 5.48
N THR A 78 -20.88 3.90 6.35
CA THR A 78 -19.65 3.12 6.15
C THR A 78 -19.91 1.62 6.23
N GLN A 79 -20.96 1.17 6.97
CA GLN A 79 -21.42 -0.22 6.94
C GLN A 79 -21.89 -0.65 5.55
N GLN A 80 -22.62 0.21 4.83
CA GLN A 80 -23.03 -0.13 3.45
C GLN A 80 -21.84 -0.29 2.52
N ILE A 81 -20.75 0.45 2.74
CA ILE A 81 -19.49 0.25 1.99
C ILE A 81 -18.89 -1.11 2.31
N ASP A 82 -18.85 -1.52 3.58
CA ASP A 82 -18.40 -2.85 3.99
C ASP A 82 -19.24 -3.96 3.32
N ASP A 83 -20.56 -3.82 3.32
CA ASP A 83 -21.48 -4.77 2.68
C ASP A 83 -21.19 -4.89 1.16
N TRP A 84 -20.96 -3.78 0.48
CA TRP A 84 -20.59 -3.79 -0.94
C TRP A 84 -19.25 -4.47 -1.18
N VAL A 85 -18.23 -4.11 -0.41
CA VAL A 85 -16.89 -4.71 -0.54
C VAL A 85 -16.96 -6.21 -0.28
N TYR A 86 -17.66 -6.64 0.76
CA TYR A 86 -17.86 -8.08 1.04
C TYR A 86 -18.55 -8.81 -0.12
N GLU A 87 -19.68 -8.28 -0.61
CA GLU A 87 -20.44 -8.88 -1.71
C GLU A 87 -19.63 -8.90 -3.01
N GLN A 88 -19.01 -7.77 -3.37
CA GLN A 88 -18.25 -7.67 -4.61
C GLN A 88 -17.01 -8.56 -4.61
N THR A 89 -16.33 -8.70 -3.47
CA THR A 89 -15.17 -9.58 -3.32
C THR A 89 -15.59 -11.04 -3.37
N THR A 90 -16.58 -11.45 -2.57
CA THR A 90 -16.98 -12.86 -2.44
C THR A 90 -17.68 -13.38 -3.69
N SER A 91 -18.46 -12.55 -4.39
CA SER A 91 -19.10 -12.93 -5.68
C SER A 91 -18.09 -13.25 -6.78
N ARG A 92 -16.85 -12.74 -6.66
CA ARG A 92 -15.73 -13.04 -7.56
C ARG A 92 -14.87 -14.22 -7.10
N GLY A 93 -15.30 -14.92 -6.04
CA GLY A 93 -14.58 -16.06 -5.49
C GLY A 93 -13.33 -15.70 -4.68
N ALA A 94 -13.22 -14.45 -4.28
CA ALA A 94 -12.14 -13.92 -3.44
C ALA A 94 -12.60 -13.74 -1.98
N ILE A 95 -11.68 -13.39 -1.11
CA ILE A 95 -11.91 -13.16 0.32
C ILE A 95 -11.39 -11.74 0.67
N PRO A 96 -12.19 -10.91 1.40
CA PRO A 96 -11.66 -9.66 1.95
C PRO A 96 -10.54 -9.96 2.96
N ALA A 97 -9.34 -9.44 2.73
CA ALA A 97 -8.19 -9.75 3.56
C ALA A 97 -8.30 -9.18 4.99
N PRO A 98 -8.90 -8.01 5.23
CA PRO A 98 -9.01 -7.46 6.57
C PRO A 98 -9.92 -8.26 7.49
N LEU A 99 -10.91 -8.98 6.94
CA LEU A 99 -11.93 -9.68 7.74
C LEU A 99 -11.32 -10.75 8.65
N ASN A 100 -11.39 -10.53 9.95
CA ASN A 100 -10.79 -11.35 11.01
C ASN A 100 -9.24 -11.34 11.05
N TYR A 101 -8.58 -10.50 10.26
CA TYR A 101 -7.14 -10.31 10.36
C TYR A 101 -6.80 -9.66 11.71
N GLU A 102 -6.04 -10.37 12.54
CA GLU A 102 -5.69 -9.95 13.93
C GLU A 102 -6.87 -9.46 14.78
N GLY A 103 -8.09 -9.91 14.45
CA GLY A 103 -9.31 -9.52 15.14
C GLY A 103 -10.07 -8.34 14.52
N PHE A 104 -9.60 -7.77 13.40
CA PHE A 104 -10.35 -6.72 12.70
C PHE A 104 -11.73 -7.22 12.24
N PRO A 105 -12.84 -6.52 12.54
CA PRO A 105 -14.19 -7.12 12.45
C PRO A 105 -14.86 -6.95 11.08
N LYS A 106 -14.25 -6.25 10.11
CA LYS A 106 -14.87 -5.82 8.86
C LYS A 106 -14.07 -6.22 7.63
N SER A 107 -14.67 -6.05 6.45
CA SER A 107 -14.10 -6.47 5.15
C SER A 107 -13.25 -5.39 4.48
N VAL A 108 -13.28 -4.17 5.03
CA VAL A 108 -12.66 -2.97 4.46
C VAL A 108 -12.36 -1.99 5.58
N CYS A 109 -11.34 -1.14 5.42
CA CYS A 109 -11.19 0.03 6.28
C CYS A 109 -11.85 1.25 5.61
N THR A 110 -12.54 2.06 6.43
CA THR A 110 -13.23 3.28 5.98
C THR A 110 -12.87 4.43 6.91
N SER A 111 -11.91 5.27 6.50
CA SER A 111 -11.37 6.34 7.34
C SER A 111 -11.92 7.70 6.90
N VAL A 112 -12.73 8.34 7.76
CA VAL A 112 -13.45 9.56 7.45
C VAL A 112 -12.79 10.77 8.11
N ASN A 113 -12.54 11.83 7.36
CA ASN A 113 -12.02 13.13 7.80
C ASN A 113 -10.71 13.04 8.59
N ASP A 114 -10.77 13.08 9.93
CA ASP A 114 -9.62 13.06 10.85
C ASP A 114 -9.14 11.65 11.22
N GLN A 115 -9.79 10.61 10.68
CA GLN A 115 -9.27 9.25 10.76
C GLN A 115 -8.09 9.09 9.79
N VAL A 116 -6.93 8.72 10.31
CA VAL A 116 -5.70 8.51 9.55
C VAL A 116 -5.79 7.23 8.72
N CYS A 117 -6.16 6.12 9.39
CA CYS A 117 -6.36 4.79 8.77
C CYS A 117 -7.13 3.85 9.70
N HIS A 118 -7.40 2.64 9.23
CA HIS A 118 -8.06 1.55 9.93
C HIS A 118 -9.45 1.88 10.50
N GLY A 119 -10.16 2.85 9.89
CA GLY A 119 -11.53 3.17 10.27
C GLY A 119 -12.44 1.95 10.16
N ILE A 120 -13.18 1.61 11.22
CA ILE A 120 -14.07 0.45 11.27
C ILE A 120 -15.45 0.85 10.73
N PRO A 121 -15.94 0.22 9.66
CA PRO A 121 -17.30 0.44 9.14
C PRO A 121 -18.40 0.29 10.19
N SER A 122 -19.34 1.24 10.21
CA SER A 122 -20.44 1.30 11.17
C SER A 122 -21.74 1.84 10.55
N GLU A 123 -22.89 1.38 11.03
CA GLU A 123 -24.21 1.96 10.69
C GLU A 123 -24.39 3.38 11.24
N ASP A 124 -23.65 3.72 12.31
CA ASP A 124 -23.73 5.03 12.96
C ASP A 124 -22.94 6.13 12.22
N VAL A 125 -22.02 5.74 11.33
CA VAL A 125 -21.21 6.66 10.53
C VAL A 125 -21.84 6.83 9.16
N VAL A 126 -22.60 7.92 8.98
CA VAL A 126 -23.29 8.28 7.76
C VAL A 126 -22.53 9.40 7.05
N LEU A 127 -22.07 9.16 5.83
CA LEU A 127 -21.35 10.15 5.03
C LEU A 127 -22.19 11.39 4.76
N GLN A 128 -21.59 12.56 4.96
CA GLN A 128 -22.22 13.86 4.77
C GLN A 128 -21.59 14.61 3.60
N GLU A 129 -22.32 15.57 3.03
CA GLU A 129 -21.74 16.57 2.13
C GLU A 129 -20.54 17.25 2.80
N GLY A 130 -19.42 17.31 2.12
CA GLY A 130 -18.18 17.91 2.62
C GLY A 130 -17.23 16.94 3.35
N ASP A 131 -17.60 15.67 3.50
CA ASP A 131 -16.67 14.65 4.01
C ASP A 131 -15.66 14.23 2.95
N ILE A 132 -14.48 13.85 3.42
CA ILE A 132 -13.51 13.05 2.67
C ILE A 132 -13.38 11.68 3.34
N ILE A 133 -13.24 10.65 2.56
CA ILE A 133 -13.13 9.27 3.07
C ILE A 133 -12.10 8.49 2.28
N ASN A 134 -11.21 7.79 2.98
CA ASN A 134 -10.42 6.71 2.40
C ASN A 134 -11.22 5.40 2.48
N VAL A 135 -11.25 4.66 1.39
CA VAL A 135 -11.77 3.29 1.34
C VAL A 135 -10.62 2.38 0.91
N ASP A 136 -10.22 1.52 1.83
CA ASP A 136 -9.04 0.68 1.72
C ASP A 136 -9.45 -0.79 1.61
N VAL A 137 -9.22 -1.33 0.42
CA VAL A 137 -9.66 -2.68 0.00
C VAL A 137 -8.46 -3.58 -0.18
N SER A 138 -8.41 -4.65 0.59
CA SER A 138 -7.42 -5.70 0.44
C SER A 138 -8.10 -7.03 0.11
N THR A 139 -7.56 -7.76 -0.84
CA THR A 139 -8.19 -8.95 -1.44
C THR A 139 -7.28 -10.16 -1.38
N ILE A 140 -7.84 -11.32 -1.00
CA ILE A 140 -7.17 -12.63 -1.12
C ILE A 140 -7.83 -13.40 -2.25
N TYR A 141 -7.05 -13.78 -3.26
CA TYR A 141 -7.52 -14.66 -4.32
C TYR A 141 -6.55 -15.82 -4.52
N HIS A 142 -7.06 -17.05 -4.35
CA HIS A 142 -6.25 -18.28 -4.38
C HIS A 142 -5.02 -18.27 -3.46
N GLY A 143 -5.10 -17.56 -2.32
CA GLY A 143 -4.01 -17.42 -1.35
C GLY A 143 -2.99 -16.35 -1.69
N TYR A 144 -3.26 -15.49 -2.69
CA TYR A 144 -2.43 -14.35 -3.06
C TYR A 144 -3.13 -13.03 -2.71
N PHE A 145 -2.38 -12.07 -2.21
CA PHE A 145 -2.89 -10.81 -1.67
C PHE A 145 -2.69 -9.65 -2.63
N SER A 146 -3.65 -8.76 -2.66
CA SER A 146 -3.55 -7.44 -3.27
C SER A 146 -4.15 -6.38 -2.36
N ASP A 147 -3.62 -5.15 -2.44
CA ASP A 147 -3.94 -4.06 -1.56
C ASP A 147 -3.93 -2.72 -2.28
N SER A 148 -4.97 -1.92 -2.09
CA SER A 148 -5.01 -0.54 -2.55
C SER A 148 -6.17 0.24 -1.94
N SER A 149 -6.01 1.55 -1.83
CA SER A 149 -7.05 2.43 -1.32
C SER A 149 -7.26 3.65 -2.19
N ARG A 150 -8.45 4.26 -2.08
CA ARG A 150 -8.81 5.50 -2.77
C ARG A 150 -9.47 6.49 -1.84
N MET A 151 -9.19 7.77 -2.05
CA MET A 151 -9.93 8.85 -1.43
C MET A 151 -11.17 9.22 -2.25
N PHE A 152 -12.24 9.51 -1.54
CA PHE A 152 -13.48 10.02 -2.13
C PHE A 152 -13.87 11.33 -1.45
N CYS A 153 -14.17 12.34 -2.26
CA CYS A 153 -14.80 13.58 -1.82
C CYS A 153 -16.31 13.42 -1.90
N ILE A 154 -17.02 13.61 -0.80
CA ILE A 154 -18.47 13.40 -0.73
C ILE A 154 -19.18 14.72 -1.02
N GLY A 155 -19.76 14.83 -2.21
CA GLY A 155 -20.38 16.05 -2.70
C GLY A 155 -19.39 17.22 -2.82
N GLU A 156 -19.80 18.42 -2.41
CA GLU A 156 -18.93 19.60 -2.40
C GLU A 156 -18.11 19.65 -1.12
N VAL A 157 -16.80 19.43 -1.23
CA VAL A 157 -15.83 19.57 -0.13
C VAL A 157 -15.17 20.93 -0.16
N SER A 158 -14.61 21.38 0.98
CA SER A 158 -13.83 22.61 1.01
C SER A 158 -12.57 22.51 0.14
N GLU A 159 -12.10 23.65 -0.40
CA GLU A 159 -10.88 23.72 -1.20
C GLU A 159 -9.66 23.17 -0.44
N GLU A 160 -9.63 23.33 0.88
CA GLU A 160 -8.56 22.83 1.75
C GLU A 160 -8.55 21.30 1.79
N LYS A 161 -9.70 20.67 1.98
CA LYS A 161 -9.83 19.19 1.95
C LYS A 161 -9.55 18.64 0.57
N LYS A 162 -10.04 19.29 -0.48
CA LYS A 162 -9.74 18.90 -1.85
C LYS A 162 -8.26 18.95 -2.14
N LYS A 163 -7.59 20.05 -1.77
CA LYS A 163 -6.14 20.19 -1.92
C LYS A 163 -5.38 19.09 -1.17
N LEU A 164 -5.81 18.74 0.06
CA LEU A 164 -5.21 17.64 0.82
C LEU A 164 -5.31 16.32 0.05
N VAL A 165 -6.49 15.98 -0.46
CA VAL A 165 -6.72 14.75 -1.25
C VAL A 165 -5.87 14.74 -2.52
N ASP A 166 -5.82 15.86 -3.25
CA ASP A 166 -5.06 16.00 -4.49
C ASP A 166 -3.55 15.83 -4.23
N VAL A 167 -3.00 16.53 -3.21
CA VAL A 167 -1.58 16.42 -2.84
C VAL A 167 -1.23 15.01 -2.34
N THR A 168 -2.12 14.35 -1.62
CA THR A 168 -1.90 12.96 -1.19
C THR A 168 -1.79 12.03 -2.38
N LYS A 169 -2.63 12.22 -3.40
CA LYS A 169 -2.52 11.48 -4.66
C LYS A 169 -1.22 11.77 -5.40
N GLU A 170 -0.83 13.04 -5.47
CA GLU A 170 0.47 13.45 -6.06
C GLU A 170 1.65 12.82 -5.32
N CYS A 171 1.57 12.67 -3.97
CA CYS A 171 2.58 11.95 -3.19
C CYS A 171 2.76 10.50 -3.67
N VAL A 172 1.67 9.78 -3.97
CA VAL A 172 1.73 8.43 -4.53
C VAL A 172 2.36 8.45 -5.94
N GLU A 173 1.97 9.40 -6.79
CA GLU A 173 2.52 9.55 -8.15
C GLU A 173 4.03 9.82 -8.10
N ILE A 174 4.50 10.69 -7.20
CA ILE A 174 5.93 10.94 -6.96
C ILE A 174 6.62 9.69 -6.40
N GLY A 175 5.98 8.95 -5.50
CA GLY A 175 6.48 7.66 -5.04
C GLY A 175 6.74 6.72 -6.21
N LEU A 176 5.76 6.56 -7.10
CA LEU A 176 5.86 5.73 -8.30
C LEU A 176 6.97 6.17 -9.26
N GLU A 177 7.15 7.47 -9.49
CA GLU A 177 8.24 8.00 -10.33
C GLU A 177 9.64 7.64 -9.79
N ASN A 178 9.74 7.41 -8.48
CA ASN A 178 10.97 7.03 -7.78
C ASN A 178 11.13 5.50 -7.60
N VAL A 179 10.15 4.69 -7.98
CA VAL A 179 10.30 3.24 -8.06
C VAL A 179 11.15 2.88 -9.27
N LYS A 180 12.41 2.59 -9.01
CA LYS A 180 13.39 2.23 -10.06
C LYS A 180 14.19 1.01 -9.59
N PRO A 181 14.47 0.05 -10.49
CA PRO A 181 15.29 -1.09 -10.11
C PRO A 181 16.64 -0.62 -9.59
N TRP A 182 17.06 -1.18 -8.47
CA TRP A 182 18.33 -0.93 -7.77
C TRP A 182 18.45 0.43 -7.08
N ALA A 183 17.41 1.29 -7.10
CA ALA A 183 17.32 2.49 -6.27
C ALA A 183 16.94 2.13 -4.81
N LEU A 184 16.94 3.11 -3.93
CA LEU A 184 16.68 2.91 -2.49
C LEU A 184 15.26 3.34 -2.11
N LEU A 185 14.61 2.57 -1.25
CA LEU A 185 13.29 2.92 -0.70
C LEU A 185 13.30 4.27 0.02
N GLY A 186 14.42 4.60 0.69
CA GLY A 186 14.55 5.87 1.39
C GLY A 186 14.54 7.09 0.46
N ASP A 187 15.07 6.97 -0.76
CA ASP A 187 15.01 8.05 -1.75
C ASP A 187 13.56 8.30 -2.21
N MET A 188 12.80 7.23 -2.40
CA MET A 188 11.37 7.30 -2.72
C MET A 188 10.58 7.95 -1.58
N GLY A 189 10.76 7.45 -0.35
CA GLY A 189 10.06 7.99 0.82
C GLY A 189 10.41 9.46 1.08
N HIS A 190 11.68 9.85 0.89
CA HIS A 190 12.10 11.24 1.00
C HIS A 190 11.41 12.15 -0.03
N ALA A 191 11.32 11.71 -1.27
CA ALA A 191 10.64 12.48 -2.32
C ALA A 191 9.15 12.70 -2.01
N VAL A 192 8.46 11.67 -1.52
CA VAL A 192 7.07 11.75 -1.03
C VAL A 192 6.94 12.75 0.12
N HIS A 193 7.80 12.63 1.13
CA HIS A 193 7.81 13.54 2.29
C HIS A 193 7.99 14.99 1.89
N MET A 194 8.99 15.27 1.07
CA MET A 194 9.30 16.64 0.65
C MET A 194 8.15 17.28 -0.12
N HIS A 195 7.46 16.52 -0.98
CA HIS A 195 6.29 17.02 -1.69
C HIS A 195 5.15 17.42 -0.74
N ALA A 196 4.83 16.57 0.24
CA ALA A 196 3.82 16.90 1.25
C ALA A 196 4.20 18.17 2.04
N VAL A 197 5.44 18.25 2.52
CA VAL A 197 5.95 19.39 3.30
C VAL A 197 5.95 20.70 2.49
N GLU A 198 6.38 20.68 1.23
CA GLU A 198 6.36 21.83 0.33
C GLU A 198 4.94 22.36 0.07
N ASN A 199 3.93 21.49 0.17
CA ASN A 199 2.52 21.86 0.08
C ASN A 199 1.90 22.27 1.43
N GLY A 200 2.67 22.25 2.53
CA GLY A 200 2.26 22.68 3.87
C GLY A 200 1.58 21.60 4.71
N TYR A 201 1.81 20.34 4.37
CA TYR A 201 1.27 19.17 5.08
C TYR A 201 2.35 18.41 5.85
N THR A 202 1.94 17.50 6.71
CA THR A 202 2.81 16.56 7.41
C THR A 202 2.53 15.12 6.95
N VAL A 203 3.49 14.24 7.14
CA VAL A 203 3.35 12.81 6.83
C VAL A 203 3.56 12.02 8.11
N VAL A 204 2.67 11.06 8.38
CA VAL A 204 2.80 10.16 9.53
C VAL A 204 4.08 9.33 9.41
N LYS A 205 4.85 9.22 10.52
CA LYS A 205 6.18 8.59 10.53
C LYS A 205 6.15 7.11 10.88
N GLU A 206 5.31 6.76 11.84
CA GLU A 206 5.29 5.45 12.48
C GLU A 206 4.49 4.41 11.72
N ILE A 207 3.66 4.85 10.76
CA ILE A 207 2.86 4.01 9.90
C ILE A 207 3.31 4.24 8.46
N GLY A 208 3.47 3.18 7.71
CA GLY A 208 3.95 3.25 6.33
C GLY A 208 3.50 2.05 5.53
N GLY A 209 3.99 1.97 4.29
CA GLY A 209 3.72 0.86 3.40
C GLY A 209 4.47 -0.41 3.78
N HIS A 210 4.15 -1.47 3.12
CA HIS A 210 4.66 -2.80 3.41
C HIS A 210 4.80 -3.67 2.15
N GLY A 211 5.61 -4.70 2.22
CA GLY A 211 5.58 -5.77 1.24
C GLY A 211 4.22 -6.49 1.27
N VAL A 212 3.75 -6.96 0.11
CA VAL A 212 2.45 -7.62 -0.01
C VAL A 212 2.48 -8.62 -1.18
N GLY A 213 1.65 -9.64 -1.08
CA GLY A 213 1.45 -10.59 -2.18
C GLY A 213 1.37 -12.04 -1.76
N LEU A 214 2.28 -12.55 -0.96
CA LEU A 214 2.25 -13.91 -0.40
C LEU A 214 1.63 -13.93 1.00
N GLN A 215 1.74 -12.80 1.70
CA GLN A 215 1.05 -12.50 2.94
C GLN A 215 0.40 -11.12 2.82
N PHE A 216 -0.48 -10.79 3.74
CA PHE A 216 -1.12 -9.47 3.78
C PHE A 216 -0.06 -8.40 4.05
N HIS A 217 0.71 -8.55 5.14
CA HIS A 217 1.84 -7.70 5.47
C HIS A 217 3.11 -8.55 5.48
N GLU A 218 4.09 -8.16 4.70
CA GLU A 218 5.41 -8.79 4.64
C GLU A 218 6.51 -7.70 4.50
N ASP A 219 7.76 -8.08 4.65
CA ASP A 219 8.86 -7.16 4.37
C ASP A 219 8.91 -6.76 2.88
N PRO A 220 9.38 -5.52 2.58
CA PRO A 220 9.95 -4.55 3.49
C PRO A 220 8.90 -3.62 4.12
N TYR A 221 9.21 -3.01 5.27
CA TYR A 221 8.55 -1.80 5.71
C TYR A 221 8.96 -0.62 4.81
N VAL A 222 7.99 0.19 4.38
CA VAL A 222 8.19 1.32 3.47
C VAL A 222 7.89 2.62 4.20
N SER A 223 8.93 3.34 4.61
CA SER A 223 8.79 4.64 5.28
C SER A 223 8.66 5.76 4.27
N TYR A 224 7.76 6.71 4.54
CA TYR A 224 7.62 7.95 3.77
C TYR A 224 8.26 9.15 4.46
N VAL A 225 8.87 8.95 5.62
CA VAL A 225 9.70 9.96 6.30
C VAL A 225 11.09 9.37 6.47
N SER A 226 11.92 9.52 5.47
CA SER A 226 13.24 8.91 5.39
C SER A 226 14.30 9.87 4.87
N GLU A 227 15.56 9.56 5.15
CA GLU A 227 16.71 10.31 4.66
C GLU A 227 17.15 9.79 3.29
N PRO A 228 17.61 10.65 2.38
CA PRO A 228 18.16 10.24 1.09
C PRO A 228 19.35 9.29 1.27
N GLY A 229 19.49 8.33 0.37
CA GLY A 229 20.58 7.35 0.39
C GLY A 229 20.40 6.27 1.44
N THR A 230 19.21 6.12 2.04
CA THR A 230 18.91 5.11 3.06
C THR A 230 17.85 4.11 2.61
N GLY A 231 17.55 3.15 3.47
CA GLY A 231 16.54 2.13 3.20
C GLY A 231 17.07 0.95 2.39
N MET A 232 16.16 0.05 2.05
CA MET A 232 16.46 -1.16 1.29
C MET A 232 16.53 -0.86 -0.21
N VAL A 233 17.37 -1.61 -0.91
CA VAL A 233 17.44 -1.60 -2.38
C VAL A 233 16.15 -2.19 -2.96
N MET A 234 15.53 -1.50 -3.89
CA MET A 234 14.39 -1.98 -4.68
C MET A 234 14.88 -2.91 -5.79
N ALA A 235 14.81 -4.21 -5.57
CA ALA A 235 15.21 -5.19 -6.57
C ALA A 235 14.04 -5.64 -7.45
N PRO A 236 14.27 -5.92 -8.74
CA PRO A 236 13.23 -6.49 -9.61
C PRO A 236 12.57 -7.73 -9.00
N GLY A 237 11.25 -7.79 -9.04
CA GLY A 237 10.45 -8.84 -8.41
C GLY A 237 9.95 -8.52 -7.01
N MET A 238 10.40 -7.44 -6.37
CA MET A 238 9.79 -6.95 -5.13
C MET A 238 8.40 -6.37 -5.40
N MET A 239 7.48 -6.60 -4.46
CA MET A 239 6.16 -5.96 -4.43
C MET A 239 5.94 -5.30 -3.07
N PHE A 240 5.41 -4.09 -3.08
CA PHE A 240 5.10 -3.35 -1.87
C PHE A 240 4.01 -2.29 -2.14
N THR A 241 3.47 -1.71 -1.07
CA THR A 241 2.49 -0.63 -1.15
C THR A 241 3.16 0.75 -1.12
N ILE A 242 2.54 1.70 -1.79
CA ILE A 242 2.83 3.14 -1.65
C ILE A 242 1.56 3.79 -1.14
N GLU A 243 1.56 4.17 0.15
CA GLU A 243 0.36 4.56 0.89
C GLU A 243 0.62 5.70 1.90
N PRO A 244 1.21 6.82 1.52
CA PRO A 244 1.50 7.88 2.47
C PRO A 244 0.23 8.42 3.13
N MET A 245 0.25 8.52 4.45
CA MET A 245 -0.78 9.17 5.25
C MET A 245 -0.39 10.62 5.46
N VAL A 246 -1.12 11.52 4.82
CA VAL A 246 -0.84 12.96 4.77
C VAL A 246 -1.85 13.72 5.63
N ASN A 247 -1.36 14.47 6.62
CA ASN A 247 -2.20 15.20 7.57
C ASN A 247 -2.20 16.70 7.28
N MET A 248 -3.36 17.33 7.42
CA MET A 248 -3.49 18.79 7.31
C MET A 248 -2.85 19.54 8.49
N GLY A 249 -2.58 18.86 9.58
CA GLY A 249 -2.04 19.41 10.81
C GLY A 249 -0.77 18.72 11.28
N THR A 250 -0.80 18.21 12.51
CA THR A 250 0.34 17.47 13.08
C THR A 250 0.50 16.07 12.46
N ASP A 251 1.71 15.55 12.48
CA ASP A 251 2.03 14.14 12.17
C ASP A 251 1.74 13.19 13.35
N GLU A 252 1.38 13.74 14.50
CA GLU A 252 1.01 12.99 15.71
C GLU A 252 -0.39 12.39 15.57
N PHE A 253 -0.59 11.18 16.10
CA PHE A 253 -1.85 10.46 16.08
C PHE A 253 -2.09 9.70 17.39
N TYR A 254 -3.31 9.26 17.59
CA TYR A 254 -3.65 8.31 18.66
C TYR A 254 -4.49 7.15 18.12
N VAL A 255 -4.35 6.00 18.77
CA VAL A 255 -5.19 4.83 18.51
C VAL A 255 -6.38 4.87 19.46
N ASP A 256 -7.59 4.58 18.97
CA ASP A 256 -8.77 4.46 19.82
C ASP A 256 -8.57 3.36 20.87
N LYS A 257 -8.83 3.69 22.11
CA LYS A 257 -8.57 2.78 23.26
C LYS A 257 -9.65 1.72 23.45
N VAL A 258 -10.79 1.85 22.74
CA VAL A 258 -11.92 0.95 22.88
C VAL A 258 -11.83 -0.20 21.89
N ASP A 259 -11.56 0.12 20.63
CA ASP A 259 -11.44 -0.88 19.56
C ASP A 259 -10.00 -1.28 19.24
N GLU A 260 -9.01 -0.50 19.68
CA GLU A 260 -7.56 -0.71 19.49
C GLU A 260 -7.12 -0.75 18.01
N TRP A 261 -7.97 -0.24 17.09
CA TRP A 261 -7.74 -0.23 15.65
C TRP A 261 -7.73 1.17 15.03
N GLN A 262 -8.81 1.91 15.24
CA GLN A 262 -9.03 3.20 14.57
C GLN A 262 -7.95 4.21 15.00
N ILE A 263 -7.34 4.86 14.00
CA ILE A 263 -6.26 5.83 14.21
C ILE A 263 -6.75 7.21 13.80
N TYR A 264 -6.59 8.18 14.68
CA TYR A 264 -7.03 9.55 14.51
C TYR A 264 -5.87 10.53 14.62
N THR A 265 -5.95 11.67 13.92
CA THR A 265 -5.02 12.78 14.11
C THR A 265 -5.16 13.36 15.52
N GLU A 266 -4.04 13.68 16.19
CA GLU A 266 -4.06 14.22 17.56
C GLU A 266 -4.72 15.61 17.64
N ASP A 267 -4.70 16.38 16.56
CA ASP A 267 -5.27 17.74 16.50
C ASP A 267 -6.69 17.80 15.89
N GLY A 268 -7.27 16.68 15.51
CA GLY A 268 -8.62 16.58 14.94
C GLY A 268 -8.75 17.20 13.53
N LYS A 269 -7.64 17.48 12.84
CA LYS A 269 -7.66 17.97 11.48
C LYS A 269 -7.69 16.83 10.47
N PRO A 270 -8.20 17.09 9.24
CA PRO A 270 -8.28 16.06 8.22
C PRO A 270 -6.96 15.38 7.89
N SER A 271 -7.05 14.07 7.64
CA SER A 271 -6.01 13.21 7.07
C SER A 271 -6.49 12.65 5.74
N ALA A 272 -5.58 12.31 4.86
CA ALA A 272 -5.85 11.59 3.62
C ALA A 272 -4.78 10.53 3.37
N GLN A 273 -5.23 9.39 2.84
CA GLN A 273 -4.36 8.29 2.41
C GLN A 273 -4.81 7.85 1.03
N TRP A 274 -3.85 7.69 0.13
CA TRP A 274 -4.08 7.04 -1.17
C TRP A 274 -3.05 5.93 -1.32
N GLU A 275 -3.48 4.76 -1.79
CA GLU A 275 -2.60 3.61 -1.81
C GLU A 275 -2.62 2.89 -3.14
N VAL A 276 -1.45 2.41 -3.53
CA VAL A 276 -1.27 1.51 -4.68
C VAL A 276 -0.31 0.39 -4.34
N GLN A 277 -0.53 -0.78 -4.90
CA GLN A 277 0.43 -1.89 -4.88
C GLN A 277 1.27 -1.86 -6.16
N VAL A 278 2.58 -1.93 -6.00
CA VAL A 278 3.54 -1.82 -7.09
C VAL A 278 4.50 -3.01 -7.15
N LEU A 279 4.79 -3.46 -8.37
CA LEU A 279 5.87 -4.41 -8.67
C LEU A 279 7.08 -3.66 -9.21
N VAL A 280 8.25 -3.88 -8.65
CA VAL A 280 9.52 -3.44 -9.25
C VAL A 280 9.86 -4.35 -10.44
N THR A 281 10.02 -3.77 -11.63
CA THR A 281 10.39 -4.50 -12.85
C THR A 281 11.87 -4.27 -13.19
N GLU A 282 12.38 -4.90 -14.24
CA GLU A 282 13.76 -4.67 -14.74
C GLU A 282 13.97 -3.24 -15.25
N ASP A 283 12.90 -2.58 -15.73
CA ASP A 283 12.97 -1.28 -16.40
C ASP A 283 12.29 -0.14 -15.63
N GLY A 284 11.64 -0.44 -14.49
CA GLY A 284 10.87 0.54 -13.71
C GLY A 284 9.88 -0.16 -12.78
N TYR A 285 8.58 0.08 -12.99
CA TYR A 285 7.53 -0.52 -12.16
C TYR A 285 6.29 -0.92 -12.99
N GLU A 286 5.46 -1.75 -12.37
CA GLU A 286 4.12 -2.09 -12.85
C GLU A 286 3.11 -1.94 -11.70
N LEU A 287 1.97 -1.29 -11.95
CA LEU A 287 0.87 -1.21 -10.98
C LEU A 287 0.11 -2.54 -10.94
N ILE A 288 -0.13 -3.03 -9.74
CA ILE A 288 -0.83 -4.29 -9.47
C ILE A 288 -2.25 -4.04 -8.99
N ALA A 289 -2.44 -3.11 -8.05
CA ALA A 289 -3.71 -2.62 -7.54
C ALA A 289 -3.64 -1.10 -7.30
N TYR A 290 -4.77 -0.36 -7.55
CA TYR A 290 -4.81 1.12 -7.48
C TYR A 290 -6.25 1.67 -7.38
#